data_bd97e4ca67277025b870ceb5570d1e73
#
_entry.id   bd97e4ca67277025b870ceb5570d1e73
#
_cell.length_a   1.000
_cell.length_b   1.000
_cell.length_c   1.000
_cell.angle_alpha   90.00
_cell.angle_beta   90.00
_cell.angle_gamma   90.00
#
_symmetry.space_group_name_H-M   'P 1'
#
loop_
_entity.id
_entity.type
_entity.pdbx_description
1 polymer ?
#
loop_
_entity_poly.entity_id
_entity_poly.type
_entity_poly.pdbx_seq_one_letter_code
_entity_poly.pdbx_strand_id
1 'polypeptide(L)'
;MKAFILSDLHLEPKFLTEAFYIDKLKRRFSIQAMNVLRESDVVIISGDVVENGIIRSSENPLDALYKIFKKEVIFCLGNHEFAYQRHSDVIKYWSQWKHPNVHCLDVEGHVLYNNVNFVGNVLWYDFTLNKNQFLMKGEILDGWLDKTIEDFDPLKECEKCKKQIIENCSKDHKNVLVTHMVPHVDLNTFSKEQPQSPYNAYSGCDRFLLDVQDQGYDIEYAICGHTHRRECKEIWNIKCINIGNDYYFRSGMISYMSIDIN
;
A
#
# COMPACT_ATOMS: atom_id res chain seq x y z
N MET A 1 0.31 20.99 -2.09
CA MET A 1 -0.67 20.01 -2.62
C MET A 1 -1.23 19.21 -1.46
N LYS A 2 -2.55 19.05 -1.38
CA LYS A 2 -3.20 18.33 -0.29
C LYS A 2 -3.53 16.88 -0.73
N ALA A 3 -3.07 15.90 0.00
CA ALA A 3 -3.35 14.49 -0.28
C ALA A 3 -4.32 13.87 0.73
N PHE A 4 -5.23 13.02 0.23
CA PHE A 4 -6.12 12.18 1.02
C PHE A 4 -5.57 10.74 0.99
N ILE A 5 -5.22 10.18 2.14
CA ILE A 5 -4.49 8.91 2.23
C ILE A 5 -5.38 7.82 2.79
N LEU A 6 -5.32 6.65 2.17
CA LEU A 6 -6.03 5.43 2.54
C LEU A 6 -5.07 4.23 2.48
N SER A 7 -5.41 3.13 3.16
CA SER A 7 -4.80 1.81 3.05
C SER A 7 -5.75 0.74 3.57
N ASP A 8 -5.48 -0.51 3.23
CA ASP A 8 -6.11 -1.70 3.83
C ASP A 8 -7.66 -1.62 3.77
N LEU A 9 -8.20 -1.34 2.59
CA LEU A 9 -9.64 -1.16 2.40
C LEU A 9 -10.41 -2.48 2.42
N HIS A 10 -9.76 -3.58 2.03
CA HIS A 10 -10.28 -4.94 2.02
C HIS A 10 -11.71 -5.02 1.47
N LEU A 11 -11.88 -4.48 0.26
CA LEU A 11 -13.17 -4.46 -0.39
C LEU A 11 -13.48 -5.83 -0.96
N GLU A 12 -14.60 -6.39 -0.56
CA GLU A 12 -15.16 -7.57 -1.21
C GLU A 12 -16.02 -7.12 -2.39
N PRO A 13 -15.66 -7.48 -3.64
CA PRO A 13 -16.54 -7.27 -4.77
C PRO A 13 -17.75 -8.20 -4.59
N LYS A 14 -18.91 -7.66 -4.27
CA LYS A 14 -20.15 -8.42 -4.15
C LYS A 14 -20.96 -8.25 -5.43
N PHE A 15 -21.72 -9.31 -5.77
CA PHE A 15 -22.70 -9.38 -6.85
C PHE A 15 -23.88 -8.41 -6.65
N LEU A 16 -23.58 -7.11 -6.65
CA LEU A 16 -24.54 -6.03 -6.49
C LEU A 16 -24.48 -5.15 -7.74
N THR A 17 -25.57 -4.48 -8.06
CA THR A 17 -25.49 -3.46 -9.11
C THR A 17 -24.46 -2.41 -8.73
N GLU A 18 -23.73 -1.88 -9.70
CA GLU A 18 -22.69 -0.88 -9.49
C GLU A 18 -23.17 0.31 -8.65
N ALA A 19 -24.38 0.81 -8.93
CA ALA A 19 -24.96 1.93 -8.18
C ALA A 19 -25.14 1.61 -6.68
N PHE A 20 -25.58 0.40 -6.37
CA PHE A 20 -25.74 -0.04 -4.98
C PHE A 20 -24.39 -0.22 -4.29
N TYR A 21 -23.40 -0.74 -5.01
CA TYR A 21 -22.04 -0.91 -4.49
C TYR A 21 -21.39 0.44 -4.17
N ILE A 22 -21.50 1.43 -5.08
CA ILE A 22 -21.02 2.79 -4.86
C ILE A 22 -21.72 3.44 -3.65
N ASP A 23 -23.03 3.31 -3.52
CA ASP A 23 -23.78 3.85 -2.37
C ASP A 23 -23.31 3.21 -1.06
N LYS A 24 -23.12 1.89 -1.04
CA LYS A 24 -22.59 1.16 0.11
C LYS A 24 -21.18 1.63 0.49
N LEU A 25 -20.28 1.82 -0.49
CA LEU A 25 -18.93 2.33 -0.25
C LEU A 25 -18.97 3.77 0.29
N LYS A 26 -19.81 4.65 -0.28
CA LYS A 26 -19.96 6.03 0.23
C LYS A 26 -20.32 6.09 1.70
N ARG A 27 -21.17 5.17 2.17
CA ARG A 27 -21.59 5.10 3.58
C ARG A 27 -20.47 4.67 4.52
N ARG A 28 -19.37 4.09 4.01
CA ARG A 28 -18.17 3.77 4.79
C ARG A 28 -17.28 5.00 5.04
N PHE A 29 -17.51 6.12 4.35
CA PHE A 29 -16.81 7.38 4.59
C PHE A 29 -17.65 8.30 5.50
N SER A 30 -17.04 8.83 6.56
CA SER A 30 -17.71 9.84 7.38
C SER A 30 -17.95 11.14 6.59
N ILE A 31 -18.86 11.98 7.05
CA ILE A 31 -19.08 13.31 6.47
C ILE A 31 -17.79 14.12 6.49
N GLN A 32 -17.03 14.03 7.58
CA GLN A 32 -15.72 14.69 7.72
C GLN A 32 -14.73 14.18 6.67
N ALA A 33 -14.63 12.85 6.46
CA ALA A 33 -13.79 12.26 5.44
C ALA A 33 -14.14 12.80 4.04
N MET A 34 -15.44 12.87 3.70
CA MET A 34 -15.90 13.38 2.42
C MET A 34 -15.62 14.89 2.25
N ASN A 35 -15.64 15.68 3.32
CA ASN A 35 -15.26 17.09 3.25
C ASN A 35 -13.74 17.24 2.99
N VAL A 36 -12.91 16.50 3.73
CA VAL A 36 -11.45 16.50 3.52
C VAL A 36 -11.09 16.02 2.12
N LEU A 37 -11.74 14.96 1.61
CA LEU A 37 -11.56 14.48 0.25
C LEU A 37 -11.87 15.54 -0.82
N ARG A 38 -12.95 16.33 -0.65
CA ARG A 38 -13.28 17.41 -1.60
C ARG A 38 -12.20 18.47 -1.69
N GLU A 39 -11.55 18.77 -0.57
CA GLU A 39 -10.47 19.77 -0.48
C GLU A 39 -9.10 19.20 -0.92
N SER A 40 -8.98 17.90 -1.13
CA SER A 40 -7.73 17.26 -1.53
C SER A 40 -7.53 17.33 -3.04
N ASP A 41 -6.27 17.36 -3.48
CA ASP A 41 -5.88 17.38 -4.89
C ASP A 41 -5.70 15.97 -5.43
N VAL A 42 -5.24 15.04 -4.60
CA VAL A 42 -4.88 13.66 -4.95
C VAL A 42 -5.33 12.69 -3.85
N VAL A 43 -5.64 11.46 -4.24
CA VAL A 43 -5.87 10.33 -3.33
C VAL A 43 -4.70 9.36 -3.44
N ILE A 44 -4.14 8.96 -2.31
CA ILE A 44 -3.09 7.94 -2.22
C ILE A 44 -3.66 6.71 -1.54
N ILE A 45 -3.45 5.52 -2.13
CA ILE A 45 -3.88 4.26 -1.53
C ILE A 45 -2.68 3.33 -1.39
N SER A 46 -2.34 3.00 -0.16
CA SER A 46 -1.16 2.21 0.19
C SER A 46 -1.48 0.71 0.29
N GLY A 47 -2.04 0.14 -0.78
CA GLY A 47 -2.30 -1.30 -0.93
C GLY A 47 -3.55 -1.83 -0.25
N ASP A 48 -3.80 -3.12 -0.47
CA ASP A 48 -4.91 -3.90 0.06
C ASP A 48 -6.28 -3.25 -0.18
N VAL A 49 -6.52 -2.90 -1.45
CA VAL A 49 -7.83 -2.40 -1.90
C VAL A 49 -8.87 -3.51 -1.87
N VAL A 50 -8.47 -4.73 -2.27
CA VAL A 50 -9.34 -5.91 -2.28
C VAL A 50 -9.00 -6.88 -1.14
N GLU A 51 -9.95 -7.74 -0.77
CA GLU A 51 -9.75 -8.74 0.29
C GLU A 51 -9.08 -10.03 -0.22
N ASN A 52 -9.48 -10.56 -1.38
CA ASN A 52 -9.08 -11.90 -1.83
C ASN A 52 -8.85 -11.94 -3.34
N GLY A 53 -7.75 -11.36 -3.80
CA GLY A 53 -7.30 -11.44 -5.17
C GLY A 53 -8.15 -10.65 -6.18
N ILE A 54 -7.49 -9.89 -7.03
CA ILE A 54 -8.15 -8.92 -7.94
C ILE A 54 -8.78 -9.58 -9.16
N ILE A 55 -8.16 -10.64 -9.72
CA ILE A 55 -8.60 -11.24 -11.01
C ILE A 55 -9.94 -11.97 -10.85
N ARG A 56 -10.26 -12.40 -9.65
CA ARG A 56 -11.52 -13.08 -9.34
C ARG A 56 -12.71 -12.13 -9.21
N SER A 57 -12.45 -10.84 -9.19
CA SER A 57 -13.48 -9.80 -9.13
C SER A 57 -14.05 -9.55 -10.51
N SER A 58 -15.38 -9.59 -10.65
CA SER A 58 -16.06 -9.20 -11.88
C SER A 58 -15.98 -7.69 -12.19
N GLU A 59 -15.67 -6.89 -11.18
CA GLU A 59 -15.54 -5.43 -11.27
C GLU A 59 -14.31 -4.99 -10.48
N ASN A 60 -13.52 -4.08 -11.06
CA ASN A 60 -12.39 -3.48 -10.35
C ASN A 60 -12.90 -2.46 -9.33
N PRO A 61 -12.67 -2.65 -8.01
CA PRO A 61 -13.16 -1.72 -7.00
C PRO A 61 -12.57 -0.31 -7.12
N LEU A 62 -11.43 -0.14 -7.79
CA LEU A 62 -10.87 1.18 -8.07
C LEU A 62 -11.75 2.02 -9.00
N ASP A 63 -12.46 1.40 -9.95
CA ASP A 63 -13.44 2.12 -10.79
C ASP A 63 -14.57 2.70 -9.93
N ALA A 64 -15.08 1.93 -8.96
CA ALA A 64 -16.11 2.40 -8.03
C ALA A 64 -15.58 3.48 -7.09
N LEU A 65 -14.35 3.34 -6.57
CA LEU A 65 -13.71 4.35 -5.73
C LEU A 65 -13.47 5.64 -6.50
N TYR A 66 -13.00 5.56 -7.76
CA TYR A 66 -12.82 6.74 -8.60
C TYR A 66 -14.14 7.50 -8.82
N LYS A 67 -15.27 6.80 -9.04
CA LYS A 67 -16.59 7.43 -9.16
C LYS A 67 -17.02 8.17 -7.89
N ILE A 68 -16.48 7.77 -6.72
CA ILE A 68 -16.69 8.48 -5.45
C ILE A 68 -15.73 9.66 -5.32
N PHE A 69 -14.45 9.44 -5.58
CA PHE A 69 -13.39 10.41 -5.32
C PHE A 69 -13.35 11.52 -6.35
N LYS A 70 -13.44 11.18 -7.64
CA LYS A 70 -13.33 12.10 -8.78
C LYS A 70 -12.07 12.97 -8.69
N LYS A 71 -10.96 12.34 -8.30
CA LYS A 71 -9.63 12.91 -8.11
C LYS A 71 -8.60 12.00 -8.76
N GLU A 72 -7.40 12.52 -8.98
CA GLU A 72 -6.24 11.68 -9.28
C GLU A 72 -6.04 10.66 -8.17
N VAL A 73 -5.88 9.39 -8.52
CA VAL A 73 -5.65 8.29 -7.59
C VAL A 73 -4.30 7.66 -7.90
N ILE A 74 -3.41 7.64 -6.92
CA ILE A 74 -2.11 7.00 -7.01
C ILE A 74 -2.10 5.88 -5.98
N PHE A 75 -1.83 4.65 -6.40
CA PHE A 75 -1.88 3.51 -5.49
C PHE A 75 -0.75 2.52 -5.77
N CYS A 76 -0.41 1.73 -4.75
CA CYS A 76 0.35 0.50 -4.91
C CYS A 76 -0.53 -0.71 -4.59
N LEU A 77 -0.07 -1.89 -5.00
CA LEU A 77 -0.70 -3.15 -4.63
C LEU A 77 -0.35 -3.52 -3.19
N GLY A 78 -1.18 -4.36 -2.57
CA GLY A 78 -0.86 -5.05 -1.33
C GLY A 78 -0.86 -6.56 -1.53
N ASN A 79 -0.58 -7.33 -0.48
CA ASN A 79 -0.51 -8.79 -0.60
C ASN A 79 -1.90 -9.41 -0.84
N HIS A 80 -2.98 -8.79 -0.40
CA HIS A 80 -4.33 -9.27 -0.65
C HIS A 80 -4.73 -9.20 -2.13
N GLU A 81 -4.16 -8.29 -2.94
CA GLU A 81 -4.36 -8.30 -4.39
C GLU A 81 -3.86 -9.58 -5.05
N PHE A 82 -2.85 -10.24 -4.46
CA PHE A 82 -2.23 -11.46 -5.00
C PHE A 82 -2.82 -12.76 -4.42
N ALA A 83 -3.59 -12.69 -3.35
CA ALA A 83 -4.10 -13.86 -2.65
C ALA A 83 -4.84 -14.85 -3.57
N TYR A 84 -4.54 -16.15 -3.43
CA TYR A 84 -5.14 -17.25 -4.19
C TYR A 84 -4.97 -17.16 -5.71
N GLN A 85 -3.93 -16.50 -6.19
CA GLN A 85 -3.66 -16.25 -7.62
C GLN A 85 -2.17 -16.46 -7.91
N ARG A 86 -1.84 -16.51 -9.19
CA ARG A 86 -0.45 -16.48 -9.64
C ARG A 86 0.05 -15.03 -9.58
N HIS A 87 1.22 -14.82 -8.98
CA HIS A 87 1.85 -13.51 -8.88
C HIS A 87 2.00 -12.85 -10.27
N SER A 88 2.49 -13.60 -11.26
CA SER A 88 2.68 -13.10 -12.64
C SER A 88 1.38 -12.69 -13.33
N ASP A 89 0.26 -13.38 -13.05
CA ASP A 89 -1.04 -13.05 -13.64
C ASP A 89 -1.60 -11.74 -13.06
N VAL A 90 -1.37 -11.47 -11.77
CA VAL A 90 -1.78 -10.22 -11.13
C VAL A 90 -1.03 -9.03 -11.73
N ILE A 91 0.29 -9.13 -11.87
CA ILE A 91 1.10 -8.07 -12.51
C ILE A 91 0.65 -7.85 -13.96
N LYS A 92 0.39 -8.95 -14.70
CA LYS A 92 -0.12 -8.87 -16.07
C LYS A 92 -1.50 -8.18 -16.12
N TYR A 93 -2.41 -8.52 -15.22
CA TYR A 93 -3.72 -7.88 -15.13
C TYR A 93 -3.57 -6.36 -14.99
N TRP A 94 -2.79 -5.88 -14.02
CA TRP A 94 -2.59 -4.46 -13.79
C TRP A 94 -1.84 -3.76 -14.93
N SER A 95 -0.91 -4.43 -15.61
CA SER A 95 -0.22 -3.89 -16.78
C SER A 95 -1.17 -3.65 -17.97
N GLN A 96 -2.26 -4.41 -18.06
CA GLN A 96 -3.27 -4.30 -19.12
C GLN A 96 -4.43 -3.38 -18.73
N TRP A 97 -4.74 -3.28 -17.43
CA TRP A 97 -5.78 -2.37 -16.95
C TRP A 97 -5.31 -0.93 -17.06
N LYS A 98 -6.15 -0.06 -17.61
CA LYS A 98 -5.83 1.35 -17.81
C LYS A 98 -6.99 2.22 -17.41
N HIS A 99 -6.68 3.26 -16.66
CA HIS A 99 -7.62 4.32 -16.30
C HIS A 99 -6.91 5.67 -16.38
N PRO A 100 -7.50 6.73 -16.96
CA PRO A 100 -6.80 7.99 -17.21
C PRO A 100 -6.37 8.76 -15.95
N ASN A 101 -7.02 8.50 -14.81
CA ASN A 101 -6.79 9.21 -13.55
C ASN A 101 -6.52 8.24 -12.38
N VAL A 102 -6.15 6.99 -12.65
CA VAL A 102 -5.82 6.02 -11.60
C VAL A 102 -4.55 5.29 -11.98
N HIS A 103 -3.50 5.45 -11.18
CA HIS A 103 -2.13 5.04 -11.47
C HIS A 103 -1.66 3.96 -10.52
N CYS A 104 -1.21 2.83 -11.07
CA CYS A 104 -0.64 1.71 -10.33
C CYS A 104 0.89 1.80 -10.30
N LEU A 105 1.47 2.11 -9.15
CA LEU A 105 2.91 2.27 -8.99
C LEU A 105 3.70 0.97 -9.23
N ASP A 106 3.12 -0.19 -8.94
CA ASP A 106 3.78 -1.50 -9.21
C ASP A 106 4.05 -1.73 -10.69
N VAL A 107 3.28 -1.08 -11.57
CA VAL A 107 3.37 -1.21 -13.03
C VAL A 107 4.04 0.00 -13.67
N GLU A 108 3.68 1.22 -13.24
CA GLU A 108 4.18 2.46 -13.82
C GLU A 108 5.55 2.86 -13.26
N GLY A 109 5.91 2.32 -12.09
CA GLY A 109 7.15 2.62 -11.38
C GLY A 109 7.09 3.94 -10.62
N HIS A 110 6.64 5.00 -11.28
CA HIS A 110 6.43 6.32 -10.66
C HIS A 110 5.38 7.13 -11.41
N VAL A 111 4.88 8.16 -10.73
CA VAL A 111 3.95 9.14 -11.28
C VAL A 111 4.39 10.55 -10.89
N LEU A 112 4.64 11.41 -11.87
CA LEU A 112 4.91 12.81 -11.63
C LEU A 112 3.59 13.60 -11.65
N TYR A 113 3.17 14.10 -10.50
CA TYR A 113 1.95 14.89 -10.36
C TYR A 113 2.20 16.16 -9.54
N ASN A 114 1.82 17.32 -10.08
CA ASN A 114 2.04 18.63 -9.46
C ASN A 114 3.48 18.84 -8.96
N ASN A 115 4.47 18.47 -9.77
CA ASN A 115 5.91 18.58 -9.47
C ASN A 115 6.40 17.71 -8.29
N VAL A 116 5.61 16.71 -7.89
CA VAL A 116 5.96 15.71 -6.88
C VAL A 116 6.06 14.36 -7.57
N ASN A 117 7.14 13.62 -7.31
CA ASN A 117 7.36 12.27 -7.80
C ASN A 117 6.82 11.25 -6.80
N PHE A 118 5.72 10.59 -7.14
CA PHE A 118 5.20 9.46 -6.38
C PHE A 118 5.85 8.19 -6.88
N VAL A 119 6.54 7.48 -6.01
CA VAL A 119 7.28 6.26 -6.33
C VAL A 119 6.96 5.18 -5.31
N GLY A 120 6.87 3.95 -5.74
CA GLY A 120 6.58 2.85 -4.82
C GLY A 120 6.07 1.60 -5.50
N ASN A 121 5.69 0.65 -4.70
CA ASN A 121 5.06 -0.61 -5.05
C ASN A 121 4.68 -1.36 -3.77
N VAL A 122 4.27 -2.63 -3.88
CA VAL A 122 3.94 -3.48 -2.72
C VAL A 122 5.08 -3.58 -1.70
N LEU A 123 6.34 -3.48 -2.11
CA LEU A 123 7.56 -3.66 -1.30
C LEU A 123 7.48 -4.94 -0.47
N TRP A 124 7.52 -6.11 -1.11
CA TRP A 124 7.55 -7.39 -0.41
C TRP A 124 8.62 -7.43 0.70
N TYR A 125 8.49 -8.32 1.65
CA TYR A 125 9.37 -8.45 2.81
C TYR A 125 10.64 -9.25 2.50
N ASP A 126 11.71 -8.90 3.21
CA ASP A 126 13.03 -9.56 3.11
C ASP A 126 13.40 -10.40 4.34
N PHE A 127 12.45 -10.60 5.24
CA PHE A 127 12.61 -11.31 6.52
C PHE A 127 13.54 -10.61 7.52
N THR A 128 14.01 -9.40 7.28
CA THR A 128 14.90 -8.68 8.22
C THR A 128 14.19 -8.32 9.53
N LEU A 129 12.85 -8.22 9.51
CA LEU A 129 12.03 -8.02 10.70
C LEU A 129 11.80 -9.31 11.51
N ASN A 130 12.30 -10.45 11.02
CA ASN A 130 12.22 -11.73 11.73
C ASN A 130 13.16 -11.77 12.92
N LYS A 131 12.62 -11.69 14.13
CA LYS A 131 13.34 -11.91 15.38
C LYS A 131 13.13 -13.31 15.95
N ASN A 132 12.33 -14.13 15.28
CA ASN A 132 12.06 -15.49 15.69
C ASN A 132 13.12 -16.46 15.11
N GLN A 133 13.92 -17.07 15.99
CA GLN A 133 15.01 -17.98 15.59
C GLN A 133 14.52 -19.29 14.95
N PHE A 134 13.25 -19.64 15.12
CA PHE A 134 12.65 -20.86 14.58
C PHE A 134 12.14 -20.71 13.15
N LEU A 135 11.98 -19.48 12.65
CA LEU A 135 11.57 -19.24 11.27
C LEU A 135 12.79 -19.09 10.37
N MET A 136 12.90 -19.92 9.35
CA MET A 136 13.97 -19.84 8.37
C MET A 136 13.74 -18.68 7.39
N LYS A 137 14.81 -18.05 6.93
CA LYS A 137 14.73 -17.01 5.92
C LYS A 137 14.16 -17.60 4.62
N GLY A 138 13.11 -16.96 4.09
CA GLY A 138 12.40 -17.41 2.89
C GLY A 138 11.24 -18.36 3.17
N GLU A 139 11.03 -18.78 4.42
CA GLU A 139 9.92 -19.63 4.81
C GLU A 139 8.64 -18.82 4.99
N ILE A 140 7.56 -19.23 4.34
CA ILE A 140 6.21 -18.70 4.58
C ILE A 140 5.44 -19.77 5.34
N LEU A 141 4.98 -19.42 6.54
CA LEU A 141 4.24 -20.31 7.41
C LEU A 141 2.91 -20.75 6.78
N ASP A 142 2.54 -22.01 7.05
CA ASP A 142 1.23 -22.51 6.68
C ASP A 142 0.14 -21.70 7.40
N GLY A 143 -0.91 -21.36 6.64
CA GLY A 143 -1.99 -20.51 7.13
C GLY A 143 -1.74 -18.99 6.99
N TRP A 144 -0.52 -18.56 6.62
CA TRP A 144 -0.29 -17.19 6.22
C TRP A 144 -0.81 -16.95 4.79
N LEU A 145 -1.47 -15.81 4.55
CA LEU A 145 -2.14 -15.52 3.28
C LEU A 145 -1.21 -15.66 2.07
N ASP A 146 0.02 -15.17 2.18
CA ASP A 146 0.97 -15.15 1.07
C ASP A 146 1.40 -16.55 0.62
N LYS A 147 1.18 -17.58 1.47
CA LYS A 147 1.36 -18.99 1.09
C LYS A 147 0.40 -19.45 -0.02
N THR A 148 -0.67 -18.70 -0.25
CA THR A 148 -1.67 -18.99 -1.29
C THR A 148 -1.29 -18.40 -2.66
N ILE A 149 -0.21 -17.60 -2.71
CA ILE A 149 0.25 -16.96 -3.95
C ILE A 149 1.11 -17.97 -4.73
N GLU A 150 0.68 -18.28 -5.94
CA GLU A 150 1.44 -19.18 -6.81
C GLU A 150 2.58 -18.42 -7.52
N ASP A 151 3.65 -19.16 -7.93
CA ASP A 151 4.86 -18.63 -8.59
C ASP A 151 5.53 -17.45 -7.86
N PHE A 152 5.46 -17.44 -6.54
CA PHE A 152 5.92 -16.36 -5.67
C PHE A 152 7.16 -16.77 -4.86
N ASP A 153 8.21 -15.97 -5.01
CA ASP A 153 9.42 -16.04 -4.19
C ASP A 153 9.60 -14.67 -3.50
N PRO A 154 9.29 -14.56 -2.21
CA PRO A 154 9.24 -13.25 -1.54
C PRO A 154 10.56 -12.50 -1.56
N LEU A 155 11.71 -13.22 -1.48
CA LEU A 155 13.01 -12.56 -1.51
C LEU A 155 13.33 -11.98 -2.88
N LYS A 156 13.06 -12.72 -3.96
CA LYS A 156 13.27 -12.23 -5.33
C LYS A 156 12.34 -11.06 -5.64
N GLU A 157 11.08 -11.16 -5.25
CA GLU A 157 10.11 -10.09 -5.51
C GLU A 157 10.43 -8.86 -4.67
N CYS A 158 10.86 -9.01 -3.41
CA CYS A 158 11.33 -7.90 -2.59
C CYS A 158 12.52 -7.17 -3.23
N GLU A 159 13.53 -7.89 -3.71
CA GLU A 159 14.68 -7.28 -4.38
C GLU A 159 14.30 -6.55 -5.68
N LYS A 160 13.37 -7.09 -6.47
CA LYS A 160 12.82 -6.40 -7.64
C LYS A 160 12.09 -5.11 -7.25
N CYS A 161 11.27 -5.17 -6.20
CA CYS A 161 10.54 -4.02 -5.68
C CYS A 161 11.49 -2.91 -5.23
N LYS A 162 12.52 -3.24 -4.45
CA LYS A 162 13.53 -2.30 -3.98
C LYS A 162 14.26 -1.63 -5.15
N LYS A 163 14.70 -2.43 -6.12
CA LYS A 163 15.38 -1.95 -7.32
C LYS A 163 14.49 -0.99 -8.12
N GLN A 164 13.23 -1.38 -8.37
CA GLN A 164 12.26 -0.54 -9.10
C GLN A 164 12.09 0.81 -8.41
N ILE A 165 11.91 0.85 -7.08
CA ILE A 165 11.76 2.10 -6.34
C ILE A 165 12.99 2.98 -6.50
N ILE A 166 14.20 2.44 -6.29
CA ILE A 166 15.45 3.20 -6.39
C ILE A 166 15.65 3.76 -7.80
N GLU A 167 15.38 2.97 -8.85
CA GLU A 167 15.52 3.39 -10.25
C GLU A 167 14.51 4.47 -10.68
N ASN A 168 13.37 4.58 -9.98
CA ASN A 168 12.30 5.53 -10.29
C ASN A 168 12.25 6.74 -9.35
N CYS A 169 13.08 6.78 -8.30
CA CYS A 169 13.25 8.00 -7.50
C CYS A 169 13.86 9.13 -8.34
N SER A 170 13.32 10.33 -8.18
CA SER A 170 13.79 11.53 -8.87
C SER A 170 14.85 12.27 -8.04
N LYS A 171 15.87 12.80 -8.71
CA LYS A 171 16.83 13.77 -8.12
C LYS A 171 16.39 15.23 -8.35
N ASP A 172 15.48 15.44 -9.29
CA ASP A 172 15.02 16.77 -9.67
C ASP A 172 13.71 17.18 -8.99
N HIS A 173 13.00 16.20 -8.41
CA HIS A 173 11.73 16.40 -7.74
C HIS A 173 11.74 15.77 -6.35
N LYS A 174 10.95 16.35 -5.44
CA LYS A 174 10.66 15.70 -4.17
C LYS A 174 9.95 14.37 -4.41
N ASN A 175 10.34 13.37 -3.64
CA ASN A 175 9.73 12.05 -3.74
C ASN A 175 8.75 11.82 -2.58
N VAL A 176 7.63 11.18 -2.88
CA VAL A 176 6.72 10.57 -1.93
C VAL A 176 6.77 9.07 -2.15
N LEU A 177 7.33 8.35 -1.19
CA LEU A 177 7.41 6.90 -1.21
C LEU A 177 6.08 6.32 -0.75
N VAL A 178 5.46 5.48 -1.58
CA VAL A 178 4.19 4.80 -1.28
C VAL A 178 4.41 3.29 -1.39
N THR A 179 4.41 2.61 -0.25
CA THR A 179 4.56 1.15 -0.20
C THR A 179 3.40 0.52 0.56
N HIS A 180 3.10 -0.76 0.33
CA HIS A 180 2.16 -1.45 1.18
C HIS A 180 2.85 -1.97 2.44
N MET A 181 3.90 -2.77 2.27
CA MET A 181 4.72 -3.26 3.38
C MET A 181 5.54 -2.13 4.01
N VAL A 182 5.91 -2.28 5.28
CA VAL A 182 6.65 -1.24 5.99
C VAL A 182 8.10 -1.12 5.48
N PRO A 183 8.56 0.10 5.12
CA PRO A 183 9.93 0.30 4.61
C PRO A 183 10.97 0.49 5.71
N HIS A 184 10.56 0.51 6.98
CA HIS A 184 11.44 0.70 8.14
C HIS A 184 10.83 0.07 9.39
N VAL A 185 11.67 -0.55 10.24
CA VAL A 185 11.24 -1.25 11.47
C VAL A 185 10.42 -0.40 12.43
N ASP A 186 10.69 0.90 12.50
CA ASP A 186 9.97 1.80 13.39
C ASP A 186 8.50 2.02 13.02
N LEU A 187 8.11 1.69 11.80
CA LEU A 187 6.73 1.74 11.35
C LEU A 187 5.97 0.44 11.62
N ASN A 188 6.65 -0.61 12.07
CA ASN A 188 6.02 -1.87 12.47
C ASN A 188 5.65 -1.84 13.96
N THR A 189 4.48 -1.30 14.28
CA THR A 189 3.98 -1.26 15.67
C THR A 189 3.65 -2.65 16.21
N PHE A 190 3.25 -3.59 15.35
CA PHE A 190 2.99 -4.97 15.75
C PHE A 190 4.23 -5.64 16.34
N SER A 191 5.43 -5.37 15.81
CA SER A 191 6.67 -5.89 16.35
C SER A 191 6.99 -5.39 17.76
N LYS A 192 6.49 -4.22 18.14
CA LYS A 192 6.66 -3.67 19.50
C LYS A 192 5.70 -4.34 20.50
N GLU A 193 4.48 -4.61 20.09
CA GLU A 193 3.47 -5.28 20.91
C GLU A 193 3.76 -6.78 21.09
N GLN A 194 4.23 -7.42 20.00
CA GLN A 194 4.50 -8.86 19.93
C GLN A 194 5.85 -9.14 19.28
N PRO A 195 6.98 -8.81 19.94
CA PRO A 195 8.31 -8.85 19.32
C PRO A 195 8.76 -10.27 18.91
N GLN A 196 8.22 -11.31 19.52
CA GLN A 196 8.53 -12.70 19.22
C GLN A 196 7.57 -13.35 18.20
N SER A 197 6.61 -12.61 17.70
CA SER A 197 5.67 -13.15 16.72
C SER A 197 6.39 -13.47 15.40
N PRO A 198 6.22 -14.69 14.84
CA PRO A 198 6.80 -15.03 13.56
C PRO A 198 6.24 -14.19 12.41
N TYR A 199 5.05 -13.63 12.58
CA TYR A 199 4.38 -12.77 11.57
C TYR A 199 5.10 -11.43 11.33
N ASN A 200 5.97 -11.01 12.25
CA ASN A 200 6.82 -9.84 12.01
C ASN A 200 7.69 -9.99 10.77
N ALA A 201 8.10 -11.22 10.44
CA ALA A 201 8.91 -11.53 9.27
C ALA A 201 8.28 -11.09 7.95
N TYR A 202 6.95 -11.00 7.91
CA TYR A 202 6.16 -10.68 6.71
C TYR A 202 5.69 -9.22 6.66
N SER A 203 6.13 -8.39 7.61
CA SER A 203 5.68 -7.00 7.68
C SER A 203 6.38 -6.07 6.70
N GLY A 204 7.59 -6.41 6.22
CA GLY A 204 8.35 -5.56 5.30
C GLY A 204 9.86 -5.64 5.52
N CYS A 205 10.54 -4.50 5.42
CA CYS A 205 11.99 -4.38 5.52
C CYS A 205 12.39 -3.53 6.72
N ASP A 206 13.52 -3.87 7.39
CA ASP A 206 13.93 -3.15 8.60
C ASP A 206 14.57 -1.79 8.31
N ARG A 207 15.21 -1.61 7.13
CA ARG A 207 15.99 -0.42 6.81
C ARG A 207 15.91 0.07 5.36
N PHE A 208 15.00 -0.39 4.55
CA PHE A 208 14.93 -0.01 3.13
C PHE A 208 14.80 1.52 2.93
N LEU A 209 14.11 2.21 3.84
CA LEU A 209 14.01 3.67 3.80
C LEU A 209 15.39 4.36 3.88
N LEU A 210 16.32 3.80 4.69
CA LEU A 210 17.73 4.26 4.72
C LEU A 210 18.41 4.02 3.38
N ASP A 211 18.24 2.82 2.81
CA ASP A 211 18.90 2.47 1.56
C ASP A 211 18.51 3.42 0.42
N VAL A 212 17.25 3.92 0.42
CA VAL A 212 16.78 4.95 -0.52
C VAL A 212 17.41 6.31 -0.19
N GLN A 213 17.46 6.70 1.09
CA GLN A 213 18.03 7.98 1.52
C GLN A 213 19.53 8.05 1.25
N ASP A 214 20.26 6.96 1.45
CA ASP A 214 21.71 6.86 1.19
C ASP A 214 22.07 7.07 -0.29
N GLN A 215 21.11 6.91 -1.21
CA GLN A 215 21.26 7.26 -2.62
C GLN A 215 21.16 8.78 -2.89
N GLY A 216 20.85 9.57 -1.87
CA GLY A 216 20.77 11.04 -1.95
C GLY A 216 19.50 11.57 -2.56
N TYR A 217 18.40 10.82 -2.50
CA TYR A 217 17.08 11.29 -2.92
C TYR A 217 16.41 12.13 -1.85
N ASP A 218 15.69 13.18 -2.26
CA ASP A 218 14.85 13.98 -1.37
C ASP A 218 13.51 13.30 -1.18
N ILE A 219 13.31 12.64 -0.03
CA ILE A 219 12.07 11.96 0.35
C ILE A 219 11.32 12.83 1.37
N GLU A 220 10.18 13.40 0.99
CA GLU A 220 9.37 14.19 1.94
C GLU A 220 8.49 13.30 2.81
N TYR A 221 7.85 12.29 2.20
CA TYR A 221 6.97 11.34 2.90
C TYR A 221 7.30 9.90 2.53
N ALA A 222 7.17 9.01 3.52
CA ALA A 222 7.08 7.56 3.32
C ALA A 222 5.74 7.07 3.90
N ILE A 223 4.87 6.55 3.04
CA ILE A 223 3.50 6.15 3.37
C ILE A 223 3.39 4.64 3.18
N CYS A 224 2.89 3.93 4.18
CA CYS A 224 2.68 2.49 4.13
C CYS A 224 1.38 2.06 4.84
N GLY A 225 1.05 0.77 4.78
CA GLY A 225 -0.10 0.14 5.41
C GLY A 225 0.25 -1.20 6.05
N HIS A 226 -0.50 -2.26 5.72
CA HIS A 226 -0.27 -3.68 6.01
C HIS A 226 -0.37 -4.08 7.49
N THR A 227 0.18 -3.34 8.40
CA THR A 227 0.20 -3.74 9.83
C THR A 227 -1.13 -3.47 10.55
N HIS A 228 -2.10 -2.86 9.86
CA HIS A 228 -3.40 -2.45 10.41
C HIS A 228 -3.30 -1.58 11.67
N ARG A 229 -2.16 -0.93 11.89
CA ARG A 229 -1.88 -0.03 13.01
C ARG A 229 -1.45 1.31 12.48
N ARG A 230 -2.05 2.37 13.00
CA ARG A 230 -1.65 3.73 12.66
C ARG A 230 -0.41 4.15 13.44
N GLU A 231 0.57 4.63 12.71
CA GLU A 231 1.79 5.21 13.27
C GLU A 231 2.21 6.41 12.43
N CYS A 232 2.60 7.50 13.09
CA CYS A 232 3.18 8.67 12.45
C CYS A 232 4.48 9.01 13.16
N LYS A 233 5.56 9.09 12.41
CA LYS A 233 6.89 9.38 12.93
C LYS A 233 7.69 10.21 11.94
N GLU A 234 8.69 10.87 12.44
CA GLU A 234 9.78 11.41 11.65
C GLU A 234 11.01 10.49 11.80
N ILE A 235 11.52 10.01 10.68
CA ILE A 235 12.70 9.14 10.61
C ILE A 235 13.68 9.83 9.65
N TRP A 236 14.80 10.33 10.16
CA TRP A 236 15.83 11.08 9.40
C TRP A 236 15.25 12.20 8.52
N ASN A 237 14.43 13.04 9.10
CA ASN A 237 13.71 14.14 8.45
C ASN A 237 12.67 13.69 7.39
N ILE A 238 12.39 12.41 7.27
CA ILE A 238 11.31 11.88 6.43
C ILE A 238 10.06 11.74 7.29
N LYS A 239 8.96 12.32 6.86
CA LYS A 239 7.65 12.17 7.51
C LYS A 239 7.08 10.79 7.16
N CYS A 240 7.11 9.87 8.10
CA CYS A 240 6.71 8.49 7.91
C CYS A 240 5.32 8.24 8.46
N ILE A 241 4.46 7.61 7.66
CA ILE A 241 3.06 7.34 8.00
C ILE A 241 2.76 5.88 7.68
N ASN A 242 2.44 5.09 8.72
CA ASN A 242 1.68 3.87 8.53
C ASN A 242 0.22 4.22 8.75
N ILE A 243 -0.58 4.21 7.68
CA ILE A 243 -1.97 4.64 7.75
C ILE A 243 -2.85 3.60 8.42
N GLY A 244 -2.56 2.32 8.26
CA GLY A 244 -3.22 1.15 8.83
C GLY A 244 -4.72 1.32 9.06
N ASN A 245 -5.50 0.44 8.53
CA ASN A 245 -6.94 0.42 8.73
C ASN A 245 -7.26 -0.78 9.64
N ASP A 246 -7.76 -0.54 10.87
CA ASP A 246 -7.94 -1.61 11.86
C ASP A 246 -8.94 -2.67 11.35
N TYR A 247 -8.54 -3.96 11.31
CA TYR A 247 -9.42 -5.09 10.95
C TYR A 247 -10.69 -5.16 11.79
N TYR A 248 -10.62 -4.71 13.02
CA TYR A 248 -11.73 -4.77 13.97
C TYR A 248 -12.63 -3.54 13.87
N PHE A 249 -13.00 -3.15 12.63
CA PHE A 249 -13.99 -2.09 12.47
C PHE A 249 -15.29 -2.39 13.19
N ARG A 250 -15.38 -2.02 14.43
CA ARG A 250 -16.66 -1.97 15.14
C ARG A 250 -17.64 -1.00 14.46
N SER A 251 -17.16 -0.06 13.67
CA SER A 251 -17.99 0.96 13.01
C SER A 251 -18.24 0.73 11.51
N GLY A 252 -17.47 -0.15 10.85
CA GLY A 252 -17.52 -0.32 9.39
C GLY A 252 -17.04 0.89 8.57
N MET A 253 -16.47 1.91 9.24
CA MET A 253 -16.02 3.16 8.61
C MET A 253 -14.57 3.04 8.14
N ILE A 254 -14.26 3.66 7.00
CA ILE A 254 -12.91 3.71 6.44
C ILE A 254 -12.09 4.78 7.16
N SER A 255 -10.91 4.40 7.65
CA SER A 255 -9.93 5.33 8.19
C SER A 255 -9.21 6.09 7.08
N TYR A 256 -8.87 7.35 7.35
CA TYR A 256 -8.14 8.19 6.42
C TYR A 256 -7.17 9.14 7.15
N MET A 257 -6.23 9.68 6.41
CA MET A 257 -5.43 10.84 6.81
C MET A 257 -5.41 11.87 5.71
N SER A 258 -5.07 13.12 6.06
CA SER A 258 -4.77 14.18 5.12
C SER A 258 -3.42 14.78 5.45
N ILE A 259 -2.62 15.01 4.41
CA ILE A 259 -1.30 15.66 4.53
C ILE A 259 -1.17 16.77 3.51
N ASP A 260 -0.29 17.72 3.82
CA ASP A 260 0.17 18.73 2.88
C ASP A 260 1.56 18.37 2.37
N ILE A 261 1.69 18.19 1.06
CA ILE A 261 2.93 17.91 0.35
C ILE A 261 3.41 19.25 -0.25
N ASN A 262 4.62 19.65 0.11
CA ASN A 262 5.17 20.99 -0.21
C ASN A 262 5.93 21.03 -1.53
#